data_20ae0d214c04e46de22766e9a84dd8af
#
_entry.id   20ae0d214c04e46de22766e9a84dd8af
#
_cell.length_a   1.000
_cell.length_b   1.000
_cell.length_c   1.000
_cell.angle_alpha   90.00
_cell.angle_beta   90.00
_cell.angle_gamma   90.00
#
_symmetry.space_group_name_H-M   'P 1'
#
loop_
_entity.id
_entity.type
_entity.pdbx_description
1 polymer ?
#
loop_
_entity_poly.entity_id
_entity_poly.type
_entity_poly.pdbx_seq_one_letter_code
_entity_poly.pdbx_strand_id
1 'polypeptide(L)'
;MSEREEPTRELEMAERVRPLVNDILERFNREDISPPEAGMVILALISRLLEALEEHPEPRRFFILNLIEIVNSYLVQEAGEAPQSCPGGPE
;
A
#
# COMPACT_ATOMS: atom_id res chain seq x y z
N MET A 1 9.23 27.17 -9.86
CA MET A 1 10.34 26.29 -9.77
C MET A 1 10.14 25.22 -8.76
N SER A 2 9.86 25.60 -7.55
CA SER A 2 9.66 24.57 -6.55
C SER A 2 8.55 23.64 -6.95
N GLU A 3 7.55 24.14 -7.57
CA GLU A 3 6.43 23.29 -7.95
C GLU A 3 6.87 22.21 -8.89
N ARG A 4 7.78 22.53 -9.79
CA ARG A 4 8.24 21.51 -10.69
C ARG A 4 9.06 20.47 -9.98
N GLU A 5 9.81 20.91 -9.01
CA GLU A 5 10.67 19.98 -8.31
C GLU A 5 9.87 18.92 -7.59
N GLU A 6 8.74 19.30 -7.01
CA GLU A 6 7.96 18.35 -6.27
C GLU A 6 7.44 17.22 -7.15
N PRO A 7 6.79 17.50 -8.26
CA PRO A 7 6.37 16.42 -9.13
C PRO A 7 7.54 15.58 -9.63
N THR A 8 8.64 16.24 -9.94
CA THR A 8 9.81 15.52 -10.41
C THR A 8 10.32 14.58 -9.33
N ARG A 9 10.32 15.04 -8.10
CA ARG A 9 10.79 14.22 -7.00
C ARG A 9 9.92 13.01 -6.81
N GLU A 10 8.62 13.18 -6.92
CA GLU A 10 7.70 12.07 -6.79
C GLU A 10 7.92 11.05 -7.89
N LEU A 11 8.14 11.53 -9.11
CA LEU A 11 8.41 10.64 -10.21
C LEU A 11 9.70 9.87 -10.00
N GLU A 12 10.71 10.56 -9.51
CA GLU A 12 11.98 9.92 -9.24
C GLU A 12 11.83 8.84 -8.19
N MET A 13 11.07 9.12 -7.15
CA MET A 13 10.83 8.15 -6.11
C MET A 13 10.09 6.94 -6.65
N ALA A 14 9.09 7.20 -7.46
CA ALA A 14 8.32 6.11 -8.05
C ALA A 14 9.20 5.22 -8.91
N GLU A 15 10.10 5.85 -9.66
CA GLU A 15 10.98 5.08 -10.52
C GLU A 15 11.99 4.27 -9.73
N ARG A 16 12.42 4.80 -8.60
CA ARG A 16 13.35 4.05 -7.76
C ARG A 16 12.66 2.90 -7.05
N VAL A 17 11.41 3.09 -6.71
CA VAL A 17 10.66 2.07 -5.98
C VAL A 17 10.21 0.93 -6.89
N ARG A 18 9.93 1.25 -8.15
CA ARG A 18 9.38 0.26 -9.06
C ARG A 18 10.24 -1.01 -9.17
N PRO A 19 11.55 -0.90 -9.39
CA PRO A 19 12.33 -2.14 -9.47
C PRO A 19 12.35 -2.92 -8.17
N LEU A 20 12.29 -2.22 -7.03
CA LEU A 20 12.24 -2.91 -5.76
C LEU A 20 10.94 -3.69 -5.62
N VAL A 21 9.84 -3.09 -6.02
CA VAL A 21 8.55 -3.77 -5.97
C VAL A 21 8.58 -4.99 -6.87
N ASN A 22 9.12 -4.82 -8.08
CA ASN A 22 9.21 -5.93 -9.01
C ASN A 22 10.07 -7.06 -8.45
N ASP A 23 11.16 -6.70 -7.80
CA ASP A 23 12.03 -7.71 -7.21
C ASP A 23 11.29 -8.49 -6.13
N ILE A 24 10.52 -7.80 -5.31
CA ILE A 24 9.78 -8.47 -4.25
C ILE A 24 8.73 -9.40 -4.85
N LEU A 25 8.01 -8.93 -5.86
CA LEU A 25 7.01 -9.76 -6.50
C LEU A 25 7.63 -10.98 -7.16
N GLU A 26 8.79 -10.77 -7.77
CA GLU A 26 9.51 -11.87 -8.37
C GLU A 26 9.92 -12.88 -7.33
N ARG A 27 10.34 -12.40 -6.17
CA ARG A 27 10.72 -13.27 -5.07
C ARG A 27 9.51 -14.09 -4.62
N PHE A 28 8.34 -13.44 -4.53
CA PHE A 28 7.13 -14.15 -4.16
C PHE A 28 6.84 -15.27 -5.15
N ASN A 29 6.99 -14.98 -6.44
CA ASN A 29 6.75 -15.99 -7.47
C ASN A 29 7.73 -17.14 -7.37
N ARG A 30 8.97 -16.80 -7.13
CA ARG A 30 10.02 -17.82 -7.06
C ARG A 30 9.80 -18.75 -5.88
N GLU A 31 9.32 -18.21 -4.77
CA GLU A 31 9.07 -18.99 -3.58
C GLU A 31 7.70 -19.61 -3.57
N ASP A 32 6.94 -19.39 -4.62
CA ASP A 32 5.59 -19.94 -4.72
C ASP A 32 4.73 -19.50 -3.54
N ILE A 33 4.81 -18.25 -3.20
CA ILE A 33 4.06 -17.68 -2.08
C ILE A 33 2.61 -17.51 -2.50
N SER A 34 1.69 -18.03 -1.69
CA SER A 34 0.27 -17.89 -1.98
C SER A 34 -0.18 -16.45 -1.69
N PRO A 35 -1.30 -16.01 -2.27
CA PRO A 35 -1.78 -14.66 -1.99
C PRO A 35 -1.99 -14.37 -0.50
N PRO A 36 -2.58 -15.27 0.30
CA PRO A 36 -2.68 -14.98 1.73
C PRO A 36 -1.33 -14.83 2.40
N GLU A 37 -0.36 -15.66 2.01
CA GLU A 37 0.97 -15.55 2.56
C GLU A 37 1.62 -14.22 2.18
N ALA A 38 1.43 -13.80 0.93
CA ALA A 38 1.97 -12.52 0.50
C ALA A 38 1.37 -11.39 1.33
N GLY A 39 0.07 -11.48 1.61
CA GLY A 39 -0.57 -10.49 2.44
C GLY A 39 0.05 -10.41 3.82
N MET A 40 0.34 -11.57 4.40
CA MET A 40 0.96 -11.61 5.72
C MET A 40 2.34 -10.96 5.69
N VAL A 41 3.11 -11.24 4.65
CA VAL A 41 4.43 -10.64 4.53
C VAL A 41 4.32 -9.12 4.46
N ILE A 42 3.38 -8.63 3.65
CA ILE A 42 3.21 -7.20 3.50
C ILE A 42 2.79 -6.56 4.81
N LEU A 43 1.87 -7.21 5.53
CA LEU A 43 1.46 -6.69 6.82
C LEU A 43 2.62 -6.63 7.80
N ALA A 44 3.46 -7.64 7.79
CA ALA A 44 4.63 -7.64 8.66
C ALA A 44 5.58 -6.51 8.29
N LEU A 45 5.75 -6.27 7.00
CA LEU A 45 6.60 -5.18 6.55
C LEU A 45 6.04 -3.83 7.00
N ILE A 46 4.73 -3.67 6.89
CA ILE A 46 4.11 -2.44 7.33
C ILE A 46 4.32 -2.23 8.82
N SER A 47 4.14 -3.27 9.61
CA SER A 47 4.37 -3.17 11.04
C SER A 47 5.80 -2.77 11.35
N ARG A 48 6.76 -3.41 10.67
CA ARG A 48 8.15 -3.08 10.89
C ARG A 48 8.45 -1.64 10.50
N LEU A 49 7.87 -1.20 9.41
CA LEU A 49 8.08 0.17 8.96
C LEU A 49 7.50 1.15 9.98
N LEU A 50 6.32 0.88 10.49
CA LEU A 50 5.72 1.79 11.48
C LEU A 50 6.55 1.86 12.74
N GLU A 51 7.14 0.74 13.14
CA GLU A 51 8.04 0.75 14.28
C GLU A 51 9.26 1.61 14.00
N ALA A 52 9.81 1.47 12.81
CA ALA A 52 10.98 2.24 12.45
C ALA A 52 10.68 3.73 12.40
N LEU A 53 9.44 4.08 12.11
CA LEU A 53 9.04 5.48 12.01
C LEU A 53 8.51 6.04 13.33
N GLU A 54 8.65 5.29 14.41
CA GLU A 54 8.11 5.73 15.69
C GLU A 54 8.65 7.09 16.09
N GLU A 55 9.89 7.34 15.82
CA GLU A 55 10.50 8.61 16.19
C GLU A 55 10.35 9.66 15.12
N HIS A 56 9.62 9.35 14.06
CA HIS A 56 9.38 10.28 12.96
C HIS A 56 7.89 10.41 12.74
N PRO A 57 7.20 11.17 13.58
CA PRO A 57 5.73 11.18 13.54
C PRO A 57 5.16 11.70 12.24
N GLU A 58 5.81 12.65 11.59
CA GLU A 58 5.24 13.19 10.37
C GLU A 58 5.31 12.20 9.20
N PRO A 59 6.47 11.61 8.90
CA PRO A 59 6.51 10.58 7.87
C PRO A 59 5.62 9.40 8.20
N ARG A 60 5.52 9.04 9.47
CA ARG A 60 4.68 7.93 9.86
C ARG A 60 3.21 8.24 9.58
N ARG A 61 2.78 9.44 9.93
CA ARG A 61 1.40 9.85 9.69
C ARG A 61 1.12 9.87 8.20
N PHE A 62 2.05 10.42 7.44
CA PHE A 62 1.89 10.50 6.00
C PHE A 62 1.73 9.10 5.39
N PHE A 63 2.54 8.16 5.83
CA PHE A 63 2.46 6.80 5.34
C PHE A 63 1.12 6.17 5.71
N ILE A 64 0.67 6.36 6.95
CA ILE A 64 -0.59 5.79 7.39
C ILE A 64 -1.75 6.36 6.59
N LEU A 65 -1.74 7.66 6.36
CA LEU A 65 -2.81 8.28 5.59
C LEU A 65 -2.85 7.76 4.17
N ASN A 66 -1.71 7.60 3.56
CA ASN A 66 -1.67 7.05 2.21
C ASN A 66 -2.14 5.61 2.18
N LEU A 67 -1.78 4.85 3.19
CA LEU A 67 -2.22 3.47 3.27
C LEU A 67 -3.74 3.39 3.41
N ILE A 68 -4.30 4.24 4.26
CA ILE A 68 -5.74 4.28 4.43
C ILE A 68 -6.43 4.64 3.13
N GLU A 69 -5.86 5.59 2.41
CA GLU A 69 -6.43 6.03 1.16
C GLU A 69 -6.48 4.89 0.15
N ILE A 70 -5.40 4.13 0.06
CA ILE A 70 -5.34 3.00 -0.84
C ILE A 70 -6.38 1.95 -0.46
N VAL A 71 -6.44 1.63 0.82
CA VAL A 71 -7.38 0.63 1.30
C VAL A 71 -8.81 1.08 1.04
N ASN A 72 -9.11 2.33 1.35
CA ASN A 72 -10.44 2.86 1.11
C ASN A 72 -10.83 2.80 -0.34
N SER A 73 -9.88 3.10 -1.21
CA SER A 73 -10.13 3.08 -2.64
C SER A 73 -10.64 1.72 -3.08
N TYR A 74 -10.00 0.67 -2.59
CA TYR A 74 -10.41 -0.68 -2.95
C TYR A 74 -11.72 -1.08 -2.29
N LEU A 75 -11.93 -0.66 -1.05
CA LEU A 75 -13.18 -0.98 -0.38
C LEU A 75 -14.35 -0.30 -1.05
N VAL A 76 -14.18 0.92 -1.49
CA VAL A 76 -15.23 1.63 -2.19
C VAL A 76 -15.55 0.95 -3.50
N GLN A 77 -14.56 0.48 -4.20
CA GLN A 77 -14.79 -0.23 -5.44
C GLN A 77 -15.60 -1.50 -5.21
N GLU A 78 -15.23 -2.23 -4.17
CA GLU A 78 -15.95 -3.45 -3.87
C GLU A 78 -17.38 -3.17 -3.50
N ALA A 79 -17.60 -2.14 -2.69
CA ALA A 79 -18.94 -1.77 -2.30
C ALA A 79 -19.76 -1.36 -3.51
N GLY A 80 -19.13 -0.65 -4.43
CA GLY A 80 -19.84 -0.24 -5.63
C GLY A 80 -20.18 -1.39 -6.52
N GLU A 81 -19.33 -2.39 -6.55
CA GLU A 81 -19.58 -3.52 -7.41
C GLU A 81 -20.62 -4.46 -6.84
N ALA A 82 -20.66 -4.56 -5.53
CA ALA A 82 -21.60 -5.48 -4.92
C ALA A 82 -22.49 -4.75 -3.97
N PRO A 83 -23.24 -3.82 -4.47
CA PRO A 83 -24.09 -3.05 -3.59
C PRO A 83 -25.10 -3.90 -2.92
N GLN A 84 -25.55 -4.83 -3.64
CA GLN A 84 -26.56 -5.65 -3.13
C GLN A 84 -26.06 -6.53 -2.05
N SER A 85 -24.91 -6.91 -2.19
CA SER A 85 -24.44 -7.85 -1.26
C SER A 85 -24.55 -7.32 0.10
N CYS A 86 -24.44 -6.22 0.16
CA CYS A 86 -24.46 -5.78 1.37
C CYS A 86 -25.59 -6.11 2.05
N PRO A 87 -26.13 -6.01 1.69
CA PRO A 87 -27.04 -6.18 2.56
C PRO A 87 -26.81 -7.16 3.32
N GLY A 88 -26.21 -7.27 3.02
CA GLY A 88 -26.17 -7.92 3.60
C GLY A 88 -26.43 -7.64 4.49
N GLY A 89 -26.41 -7.32 4.33
CA GLY A 89 -26.63 -7.26 4.95
C GLY A 89 -27.45 -7.25 5.63
N PRO A 90 -27.63 -7.04 5.89
CA PRO A 90 -28.28 -7.15 6.72
C PRO A 90 -29.06 -7.81 6.79
N GLU A 91 -29.18 -7.77 6.40
CA GLU A 91 -29.80 -8.34 6.43
C GLU A 91 -29.88 -8.80 6.71
#